data_0b01db4f37c92a0bb68abf0f4d99257f
#
_entry.id   0b01db4f37c92a0bb68abf0f4d99257f
#
_cell.length_a   1.000
_cell.length_b   1.000
_cell.length_c   1.000
_cell.angle_alpha   90.00
_cell.angle_beta   90.00
_cell.angle_gamma   90.00
#
_symmetry.space_group_name_H-M   'P 1'
#
loop_
_entity.id
_entity.type
_entity.pdbx_description
1 polymer ?
#
loop_
_entity_poly.entity_id
_entity_poly.type
_entity_poly.pdbx_seq_one_letter_code
_entity_poly.pdbx_strand_id
1 'polypeptide(L)'
;GALATQSFHETKNVTAGEGGALLVNEPALVERAEVLREKGTNRSRFFRGEVDKYTWVDFGSNYLASEIQAAYLLTQLRGSDLVQPMRTAIGERYDATLSDWAQANGVQRPTVPSHCEQPSHLYYVLMPTAAARTRLIEHLKAQSILAVFHYIPLNLSPMGRKLGGTAGSCPVAEDLSERLLRL
;
A
#
# COMPACT_ATOMS: atom_id res chain seq x y z
N GLY A 1 1.95 16.35 -5.47
CA GLY A 1 2.75 15.92 -6.62
C GLY A 1 1.97 15.95 -7.93
N ALA A 2 2.65 15.85 -9.09
CA ALA A 2 2.03 15.84 -10.41
C ALA A 2 1.15 14.60 -10.63
N LEU A 3 1.57 13.46 -10.09
CA LEU A 3 0.88 12.18 -10.15
C LEU A 3 0.83 11.53 -8.76
N ALA A 4 -0.23 10.76 -8.49
CA ALA A 4 -0.32 9.86 -7.36
C ALA A 4 -1.00 8.55 -7.78
N THR A 5 -0.67 7.46 -7.10
CA THR A 5 -1.30 6.15 -7.34
C THR A 5 -2.02 5.67 -6.09
N GLN A 6 -3.18 5.08 -6.27
CA GLN A 6 -3.95 4.42 -5.24
C GLN A 6 -4.08 2.94 -5.58
N SER A 7 -3.79 2.06 -4.62
CA SER A 7 -3.99 0.62 -4.78
C SER A 7 -5.33 0.20 -4.19
N PHE A 8 -6.05 -0.65 -4.92
CA PHE A 8 -7.27 -1.32 -4.48
C PHE A 8 -7.11 -2.84 -4.40
N HIS A 9 -5.87 -3.29 -4.17
CA HIS A 9 -5.58 -4.70 -3.88
C HIS A 9 -6.34 -5.19 -2.65
N GLU A 10 -6.62 -6.49 -2.55
CA GLU A 10 -7.42 -7.10 -1.48
C GLU A 10 -6.97 -6.74 -0.05
N THR A 11 -5.69 -6.47 0.15
CA THR A 11 -5.12 -6.12 1.46
C THR A 11 -5.34 -4.65 1.86
N LYS A 12 -5.88 -3.81 1.00
CA LYS A 12 -6.06 -2.37 1.27
C LYS A 12 -7.35 -2.08 2.04
N ASN A 13 -7.42 -0.91 2.68
CA ASN A 13 -8.60 -0.50 3.44
C ASN A 13 -9.86 -0.37 2.57
N VAL A 14 -9.67 0.03 1.31
CA VAL A 14 -10.68 0.01 0.25
C VAL A 14 -10.16 -0.91 -0.84
N THR A 15 -10.93 -1.91 -1.23
CA THR A 15 -10.46 -2.96 -2.14
C THR A 15 -11.41 -3.18 -3.32
N ALA A 16 -10.85 -3.60 -4.44
CA ALA A 16 -11.56 -4.16 -5.59
C ALA A 16 -11.14 -5.63 -5.85
N GLY A 17 -10.50 -6.28 -4.85
CA GLY A 17 -9.76 -7.52 -5.06
C GLY A 17 -8.41 -7.24 -5.70
N GLU A 18 -8.40 -6.83 -6.94
CA GLU A 18 -7.28 -6.27 -7.67
C GLU A 18 -7.70 -4.95 -8.32
N GLY A 19 -6.77 -4.00 -8.42
CA GLY A 19 -7.05 -2.73 -9.08
C GLY A 19 -6.27 -1.56 -8.51
N GLY A 20 -6.45 -0.41 -9.13
CA GLY A 20 -5.82 0.84 -8.71
C GLY A 20 -6.42 2.03 -9.43
N ALA A 21 -6.01 3.21 -8.97
CA ALA A 21 -6.30 4.47 -9.63
C ALA A 21 -5.02 5.29 -9.79
N LEU A 22 -4.94 6.01 -10.90
CA LEU A 22 -3.95 7.04 -11.15
C LEU A 22 -4.64 8.40 -10.99
N LEU A 23 -4.15 9.22 -10.08
CA LEU A 23 -4.56 10.60 -9.91
C LEU A 23 -3.58 11.48 -10.70
N VAL A 24 -4.11 12.29 -11.60
CA VAL A 24 -3.33 13.15 -12.48
C VAL A 24 -3.64 14.60 -12.12
N ASN A 25 -2.71 15.28 -11.46
CA ASN A 25 -2.82 16.68 -11.05
C ASN A 25 -2.19 17.65 -12.06
N GLU A 26 -1.38 17.14 -12.99
CA GLU A 26 -0.75 17.90 -14.04
C GLU A 26 -1.58 17.78 -15.33
N PRO A 27 -2.26 18.86 -15.80
CA PRO A 27 -3.14 18.81 -16.97
C PRO A 27 -2.47 18.28 -18.25
N ALA A 28 -1.19 18.58 -18.44
CA ALA A 28 -0.42 18.12 -19.62
C ALA A 28 -0.27 16.59 -19.69
N LEU A 29 -0.50 15.86 -18.59
CA LEU A 29 -0.37 14.40 -18.54
C LEU A 29 -1.70 13.67 -18.69
N VAL A 30 -2.84 14.37 -18.67
CA VAL A 30 -4.19 13.76 -18.68
C VAL A 30 -4.43 12.94 -19.94
N GLU A 31 -4.24 13.54 -21.12
CA GLU A 31 -4.45 12.85 -22.40
C GLU A 31 -3.53 11.62 -22.51
N ARG A 32 -2.28 11.75 -22.11
CA ARG A 32 -1.33 10.65 -22.15
C ARG A 32 -1.75 9.50 -21.21
N ALA A 33 -2.27 9.82 -20.03
CA ALA A 33 -2.77 8.82 -19.10
C ALA A 33 -3.99 8.07 -19.64
N GLU A 34 -4.92 8.77 -20.28
CA GLU A 34 -6.09 8.16 -20.94
C GLU A 34 -5.69 7.21 -22.06
N VAL A 35 -4.77 7.63 -22.92
CA VAL A 35 -4.25 6.82 -24.03
C VAL A 35 -3.57 5.56 -23.51
N LEU A 36 -2.69 5.68 -22.54
CA LEU A 36 -1.99 4.55 -21.91
C LEU A 36 -2.97 3.55 -21.29
N ARG A 37 -4.00 4.04 -20.59
CA ARG A 37 -5.02 3.22 -19.92
C ARG A 37 -5.83 2.38 -20.89
N GLU A 38 -6.11 2.91 -22.09
CA GLU A 38 -7.00 2.31 -23.08
C GLU A 38 -6.25 1.80 -24.32
N LYS A 39 -5.25 0.95 -24.13
CA LYS A 39 -4.54 0.21 -25.18
C LYS A 39 -3.80 1.10 -26.20
N GLY A 40 -3.45 2.32 -25.81
CA GLY A 40 -2.79 3.27 -26.72
C GLY A 40 -3.76 3.91 -27.72
N THR A 41 -5.07 3.92 -27.44
CA THR A 41 -6.08 4.51 -28.32
C THR A 41 -6.56 5.88 -27.79
N ASN A 42 -7.09 6.69 -28.69
CA ASN A 42 -7.76 7.95 -28.35
C ASN A 42 -9.26 7.78 -28.05
N ARG A 43 -9.66 6.61 -27.54
CA ARG A 43 -11.07 6.24 -27.32
C ARG A 43 -11.80 7.21 -26.38
N SER A 44 -11.13 7.71 -25.32
CA SER A 44 -11.73 8.69 -24.41
C SER A 44 -12.13 9.97 -25.14
N ARG A 45 -11.33 10.45 -26.10
CA ARG A 45 -11.66 11.62 -26.93
C ARG A 45 -12.85 11.34 -27.86
N PHE A 46 -12.97 10.13 -28.39
CA PHE A 46 -14.11 9.73 -29.19
C PHE A 46 -15.42 9.79 -28.39
N PHE A 47 -15.44 9.28 -27.18
CA PHE A 47 -16.64 9.34 -26.32
C PHE A 47 -17.01 10.76 -25.89
N ARG A 48 -16.04 11.68 -25.85
CA ARG A 48 -16.33 13.12 -25.62
C ARG A 48 -16.73 13.87 -26.89
N GLY A 49 -16.75 13.21 -28.06
CA GLY A 49 -17.10 13.83 -29.32
C GLY A 49 -16.02 14.75 -29.92
N GLU A 50 -14.77 14.62 -29.44
CA GLU A 50 -13.64 15.44 -29.89
C GLU A 50 -13.02 14.92 -31.20
N VAL A 51 -13.27 13.67 -31.57
CA VAL A 51 -12.83 13.01 -32.82
C VAL A 51 -13.98 12.17 -33.35
N ASP A 52 -14.04 12.01 -34.68
CA ASP A 52 -15.08 11.26 -35.36
C ASP A 52 -14.91 9.73 -35.28
N LYS A 53 -13.69 9.27 -35.09
CA LYS A 53 -13.33 7.86 -34.92
C LYS A 53 -12.21 7.72 -33.90
N TYR A 54 -12.24 6.62 -33.15
CA TYR A 54 -11.08 6.28 -32.34
C TYR A 54 -10.13 5.33 -33.08
N THR A 55 -8.85 5.48 -32.81
CA THR A 55 -7.80 4.69 -33.45
C THR A 55 -6.64 4.48 -32.48
N TRP A 56 -5.73 3.60 -32.84
CA TRP A 56 -4.48 3.42 -32.11
C TRP A 56 -3.52 4.57 -32.43
N VAL A 57 -3.10 5.29 -31.42
CA VAL A 57 -2.29 6.51 -31.53
C VAL A 57 -0.93 6.42 -30.86
N ASP A 58 -0.76 5.48 -29.89
CA ASP A 58 0.47 5.33 -29.14
C ASP A 58 0.55 3.96 -28.43
N PHE A 59 1.68 3.68 -27.78
CA PHE A 59 1.80 2.53 -26.87
C PHE A 59 0.84 2.68 -25.70
N GLY A 60 0.29 1.55 -25.26
CA GLY A 60 -0.59 1.48 -24.09
C GLY A 60 -0.92 0.05 -23.73
N SER A 61 -1.62 -0.13 -22.62
CA SER A 61 -2.10 -1.43 -22.17
C SER A 61 -3.55 -1.37 -21.72
N ASN A 62 -4.15 -2.53 -21.48
CA ASN A 62 -5.51 -2.57 -20.97
C ASN A 62 -5.51 -2.50 -19.45
N TYR A 63 -5.66 -1.29 -18.90
CA TYR A 63 -5.76 -1.04 -17.47
C TYR A 63 -7.20 -0.81 -16.98
N LEU A 64 -8.20 -1.08 -17.85
CA LEU A 64 -9.60 -0.91 -17.48
C LEU A 64 -10.03 -2.00 -16.50
N ALA A 65 -10.66 -1.60 -15.40
CA ALA A 65 -11.35 -2.52 -14.52
C ALA A 65 -12.60 -3.09 -15.23
N SER A 66 -13.00 -4.30 -14.87
CA SER A 66 -14.30 -4.84 -15.29
C SER A 66 -15.44 -4.12 -14.54
N GLU A 67 -16.65 -4.14 -15.10
CA GLU A 67 -17.85 -3.57 -14.46
C GLU A 67 -18.13 -4.24 -13.09
N ILE A 68 -17.83 -5.53 -12.94
CA ILE A 68 -17.98 -6.24 -11.67
C ILE A 68 -17.03 -5.69 -10.62
N GLN A 69 -15.76 -5.48 -10.97
CA GLN A 69 -14.77 -4.88 -10.07
C GLN A 69 -15.14 -3.42 -9.74
N ALA A 70 -15.63 -2.66 -10.72
CA ALA A 70 -16.05 -1.28 -10.51
C ALA A 70 -17.26 -1.20 -9.56
N ALA A 71 -18.26 -2.07 -9.72
CA ALA A 71 -19.43 -2.13 -8.84
C ALA A 71 -19.03 -2.53 -7.40
N TYR A 72 -18.13 -3.49 -7.26
CA TYR A 72 -17.59 -3.90 -5.97
C TYR A 72 -16.83 -2.75 -5.30
N LEU A 73 -15.92 -2.09 -6.04
CA LEU A 73 -15.16 -0.93 -5.54
C LEU A 73 -16.07 0.22 -5.12
N LEU A 74 -17.12 0.50 -5.90
CA LEU A 74 -18.09 1.56 -5.55
C LEU A 74 -18.76 1.29 -4.20
N THR A 75 -19.10 0.02 -3.93
CA THR A 75 -19.69 -0.38 -2.65
C THR A 75 -18.71 -0.19 -1.49
N GLN A 76 -17.43 -0.55 -1.70
CA GLN A 76 -16.38 -0.34 -0.71
C GLN A 76 -16.15 1.16 -0.42
N LEU A 77 -16.09 1.99 -1.46
CA LEU A 77 -15.94 3.44 -1.30
C LEU A 77 -17.10 4.06 -0.53
N ARG A 78 -18.35 3.65 -0.82
CA ARG A 78 -19.53 4.11 -0.09
C ARG A 78 -19.57 3.65 1.36
N GLY A 79 -18.94 2.52 1.68
CA GLY A 79 -18.83 1.97 3.03
C GLY A 79 -17.61 2.48 3.82
N SER A 80 -16.74 3.28 3.22
CA SER A 80 -15.49 3.72 3.85
C SER A 80 -15.68 4.43 5.18
N ASP A 81 -16.74 5.25 5.29
CA ASP A 81 -17.07 6.01 6.49
C ASP A 81 -17.50 5.11 7.68
N LEU A 82 -17.90 3.88 7.41
CA LEU A 82 -18.17 2.88 8.44
C LEU A 82 -16.92 2.09 8.82
N VAL A 83 -16.13 1.72 7.83
CA VAL A 83 -14.95 0.86 8.02
C VAL A 83 -13.78 1.61 8.65
N GLN A 84 -13.53 2.84 8.21
CA GLN A 84 -12.35 3.59 8.65
C GLN A 84 -12.33 3.89 10.16
N PRO A 85 -13.44 4.33 10.80
CA PRO A 85 -13.46 4.51 12.26
C PRO A 85 -13.20 3.22 13.04
N MET A 86 -13.69 2.07 12.56
CA MET A 86 -13.44 0.77 13.20
C MET A 86 -11.96 0.40 13.15
N ARG A 87 -11.29 0.64 12.03
CA ARG A 87 -9.85 0.40 11.89
C ARG A 87 -9.04 1.33 12.78
N THR A 88 -9.42 2.61 12.83
CA THR A 88 -8.78 3.60 13.70
C THR A 88 -8.87 3.18 15.18
N ALA A 89 -10.06 2.78 15.62
CA ALA A 89 -10.27 2.32 17.00
C ALA A 89 -9.41 1.07 17.34
N ILE A 90 -9.20 0.15 16.38
CA ILE A 90 -8.30 -1.00 16.57
C ILE A 90 -6.85 -0.52 16.71
N GLY A 91 -6.40 0.40 15.84
CA GLY A 91 -5.05 0.98 15.92
C GLY A 91 -4.79 1.69 17.25
N GLU A 92 -5.71 2.51 17.68
CA GLU A 92 -5.67 3.22 18.98
C GLU A 92 -5.62 2.24 20.17
N ARG A 93 -6.40 1.16 20.09
CA ARG A 93 -6.40 0.12 21.12
C ARG A 93 -5.04 -0.58 21.21
N TYR A 94 -4.43 -0.93 20.08
CA TYR A 94 -3.07 -1.48 20.08
C TYR A 94 -2.09 -0.49 20.69
N ASP A 95 -2.17 0.78 20.28
CA ASP A 95 -1.24 1.79 20.76
C ASP A 95 -1.33 2.00 22.26
N ALA A 96 -2.54 2.12 22.81
CA ALA A 96 -2.78 2.27 24.23
C ALA A 96 -2.35 1.02 25.03
N THR A 97 -2.73 -0.17 24.56
CA THR A 97 -2.49 -1.43 25.28
C THR A 97 -1.02 -1.81 25.31
N LEU A 98 -0.29 -1.52 24.23
CA LEU A 98 1.13 -1.89 24.10
C LEU A 98 2.10 -0.82 24.63
N SER A 99 1.60 0.34 25.09
CA SER A 99 2.44 1.46 25.50
C SER A 99 3.49 1.10 26.56
N ASP A 100 3.03 0.64 27.71
CA ASP A 100 3.90 0.35 28.87
C ASP A 100 4.84 -0.82 28.58
N TRP A 101 4.30 -1.86 27.92
CA TRP A 101 5.10 -3.00 27.51
C TRP A 101 6.20 -2.61 26.52
N ALA A 102 5.88 -1.78 25.54
CA ALA A 102 6.84 -1.31 24.56
C ALA A 102 7.96 -0.50 25.21
N GLN A 103 7.60 0.43 26.10
CA GLN A 103 8.56 1.22 26.85
C GLN A 103 9.49 0.35 27.71
N ALA A 104 8.93 -0.60 28.46
CA ALA A 104 9.69 -1.49 29.34
C ALA A 104 10.64 -2.43 28.58
N ASN A 105 10.35 -2.74 27.32
CA ASN A 105 11.13 -3.69 26.51
C ASN A 105 11.94 -3.02 25.37
N GLY A 106 12.02 -1.70 25.31
CA GLY A 106 12.75 -0.98 24.26
C GLY A 106 12.16 -1.18 22.86
N VAL A 107 10.87 -1.46 22.78
CA VAL A 107 10.13 -1.64 21.53
C VAL A 107 9.61 -0.30 21.03
N GLN A 108 9.78 0.00 19.74
CA GLN A 108 9.25 1.21 19.14
C GLN A 108 7.88 0.93 18.52
N ARG A 109 6.92 1.80 18.79
CA ARG A 109 5.58 1.80 18.19
C ARG A 109 5.51 2.77 17.01
N PRO A 110 4.47 2.69 16.15
CA PRO A 110 4.27 3.67 15.09
C PRO A 110 4.25 5.10 15.61
N THR A 111 4.92 6.00 14.90
CA THR A 111 4.87 7.43 15.19
C THR A 111 4.09 8.12 14.09
N VAL A 112 3.01 8.80 14.46
CA VAL A 112 2.20 9.61 13.54
C VAL A 112 2.48 11.07 13.83
N PRO A 113 3.07 11.84 12.89
CA PRO A 113 3.25 13.28 13.06
C PRO A 113 1.90 13.97 13.28
N SER A 114 1.88 15.02 14.12
CA SER A 114 0.64 15.72 14.51
C SER A 114 -0.13 16.36 13.34
N HIS A 115 0.52 16.57 12.22
CA HIS A 115 -0.08 17.09 10.99
C HIS A 115 -0.52 16.00 10.00
N CYS A 116 -0.44 14.73 10.39
CA CYS A 116 -0.81 13.58 9.58
C CYS A 116 -1.95 12.80 10.23
N GLU A 117 -2.84 12.29 9.39
CA GLU A 117 -3.83 11.27 9.75
C GLU A 117 -3.40 9.93 9.16
N GLN A 118 -3.38 8.89 9.98
CA GLN A 118 -3.08 7.55 9.49
C GLN A 118 -4.35 6.76 9.23
N PRO A 119 -4.42 5.98 8.14
CA PRO A 119 -5.59 5.18 7.82
C PRO A 119 -5.69 3.87 8.62
N SER A 120 -4.84 3.64 9.60
CA SER A 120 -4.78 2.39 10.39
C SER A 120 -4.85 1.15 9.49
N HIS A 121 -4.04 1.16 8.43
CA HIS A 121 -3.99 0.06 7.45
C HIS A 121 -3.41 -1.21 8.08
N LEU A 122 -2.38 -1.06 8.89
CA LEU A 122 -1.75 -2.11 9.68
C LEU A 122 -1.15 -1.50 10.94
N TYR A 123 -0.95 -2.33 11.97
CA TYR A 123 -0.16 -1.97 13.13
C TYR A 123 1.15 -2.74 13.11
N TYR A 124 2.25 -2.12 13.52
CA TYR A 124 3.56 -2.75 13.59
C TYR A 124 4.31 -2.34 14.85
N VAL A 125 5.30 -3.13 15.20
CA VAL A 125 6.28 -2.78 16.24
C VAL A 125 7.69 -3.03 15.70
N LEU A 126 8.65 -2.20 16.11
CA LEU A 126 10.07 -2.42 15.88
C LEU A 126 10.70 -2.97 17.13
N MET A 127 11.13 -4.22 17.06
CA MET A 127 11.78 -4.91 18.18
C MET A 127 13.23 -4.41 18.34
N PRO A 128 13.81 -4.49 19.54
CA PRO A 128 15.20 -4.08 19.78
C PRO A 128 16.22 -4.84 18.90
N THR A 129 15.93 -6.12 18.62
CA THR A 129 16.82 -6.99 17.83
C THR A 129 16.02 -7.94 16.94
N ALA A 130 16.63 -8.44 15.86
CA ALA A 130 16.07 -9.49 15.02
C ALA A 130 15.71 -10.77 15.80
N ALA A 131 16.55 -11.17 16.75
CA ALA A 131 16.29 -12.32 17.61
C ALA A 131 15.06 -12.11 18.51
N ALA A 132 14.86 -10.92 19.06
CA ALA A 132 13.67 -10.60 19.84
C ALA A 132 12.41 -10.63 18.97
N ARG A 133 12.48 -10.11 17.73
CA ARG A 133 11.38 -10.18 16.76
C ARG A 133 11.00 -11.63 16.45
N THR A 134 11.98 -12.49 16.17
CA THR A 134 11.74 -13.90 15.86
C THR A 134 11.07 -14.63 17.02
N ARG A 135 11.59 -14.47 18.25
CA ARG A 135 10.97 -15.06 19.45
C ARG A 135 9.53 -14.58 19.68
N LEU A 136 9.23 -13.31 19.43
CA LEU A 136 7.88 -12.78 19.58
C LEU A 136 6.93 -13.40 18.55
N ILE A 137 7.34 -13.56 17.28
CA ILE A 137 6.55 -14.24 16.26
C ILE A 137 6.24 -15.68 16.68
N GLU A 138 7.23 -16.42 17.15
CA GLU A 138 7.08 -17.81 17.61
C GLU A 138 6.13 -17.91 18.81
N HIS A 139 6.28 -16.99 19.77
CA HIS A 139 5.40 -16.93 20.93
C HIS A 139 3.94 -16.67 20.54
N LEU A 140 3.69 -15.66 19.70
CA LEU A 140 2.34 -15.32 19.22
C LEU A 140 1.73 -16.46 18.39
N LYS A 141 2.53 -17.11 17.55
CA LYS A 141 2.11 -18.30 16.80
C LYS A 141 1.67 -19.45 17.70
N ALA A 142 2.38 -19.69 18.82
CA ALA A 142 2.01 -20.70 19.80
C ALA A 142 0.67 -20.39 20.51
N GLN A 143 0.25 -19.12 20.50
CA GLN A 143 -1.04 -18.65 21.01
C GLN A 143 -2.10 -18.50 19.90
N SER A 144 -1.85 -19.05 18.70
CA SER A 144 -2.73 -18.94 17.53
C SER A 144 -2.94 -17.47 17.05
N ILE A 145 -2.00 -16.59 17.33
CA ILE A 145 -2.00 -15.21 16.88
C ILE A 145 -1.03 -15.11 15.69
N LEU A 146 -1.55 -14.67 14.54
CA LEU A 146 -0.76 -14.45 13.34
C LEU A 146 -0.04 -13.11 13.43
N ALA A 147 1.27 -13.14 13.57
CA ALA A 147 2.14 -12.00 13.43
C ALA A 147 3.23 -12.31 12.38
N VAL A 148 3.56 -11.34 11.55
CA VAL A 148 4.43 -11.57 10.39
C VAL A 148 5.51 -10.49 10.28
N PHE A 149 6.61 -10.85 9.62
CA PHE A 149 7.61 -9.87 9.20
C PHE A 149 7.08 -9.00 8.04
N HIS A 150 7.79 -7.92 7.70
CA HIS A 150 7.39 -7.03 6.62
C HIS A 150 8.50 -6.92 5.56
N TYR A 151 8.57 -7.93 4.73
CA TYR A 151 9.38 -8.09 3.53
C TYR A 151 10.90 -7.89 3.66
N ILE A 152 11.61 -8.50 2.72
CA ILE A 152 13.04 -8.31 2.51
C ILE A 152 13.24 -6.97 1.77
N PRO A 153 14.26 -6.16 2.12
CA PRO A 153 14.59 -4.95 1.39
C PRO A 153 14.83 -5.23 -0.09
N LEU A 154 14.28 -4.39 -0.96
CA LEU A 154 14.33 -4.63 -2.41
C LEU A 154 15.75 -4.73 -2.95
N ASN A 155 16.70 -3.93 -2.42
CA ASN A 155 18.12 -4.00 -2.80
C ASN A 155 18.78 -5.35 -2.47
N LEU A 156 18.25 -6.09 -1.47
CA LEU A 156 18.75 -7.41 -1.08
C LEU A 156 18.01 -8.57 -1.76
N SER A 157 16.88 -8.29 -2.42
CA SER A 157 16.11 -9.30 -3.13
C SER A 157 16.89 -9.86 -4.33
N PRO A 158 16.59 -11.09 -4.81
CA PRO A 158 17.26 -11.65 -5.98
C PRO A 158 17.20 -10.72 -7.21
N MET A 159 16.06 -10.08 -7.46
CA MET A 159 15.92 -9.16 -8.58
C MET A 159 16.63 -7.83 -8.33
N GLY A 160 16.54 -7.30 -7.10
CA GLY A 160 17.25 -6.08 -6.71
C GLY A 160 18.75 -6.22 -6.92
N ARG A 161 19.34 -7.37 -6.54
CA ARG A 161 20.76 -7.67 -6.79
C ARG A 161 21.10 -7.72 -8.28
N LYS A 162 20.24 -8.30 -9.12
CA LYS A 162 20.42 -8.27 -10.59
C LYS A 162 20.41 -6.86 -11.16
N LEU A 163 19.67 -5.94 -10.54
CA LEU A 163 19.60 -4.52 -10.91
C LEU A 163 20.71 -3.66 -10.26
N GLY A 164 21.68 -4.27 -9.61
CA GLY A 164 22.82 -3.56 -9.02
C GLY A 164 22.67 -3.23 -7.53
N GLY A 165 21.62 -3.70 -6.86
CA GLY A 165 21.46 -3.55 -5.42
C GLY A 165 22.52 -4.34 -4.65
N THR A 166 23.09 -3.72 -3.61
CA THR A 166 24.13 -4.31 -2.76
C THR A 166 23.75 -4.18 -1.29
N ALA A 167 24.31 -5.05 -0.46
CA ALA A 167 24.21 -4.93 0.98
C ALA A 167 24.87 -3.62 1.45
N GLY A 168 24.21 -2.93 2.38
CA GLY A 168 24.63 -1.63 2.89
C GLY A 168 24.23 -0.43 2.03
N SER A 169 23.62 -0.64 0.83
CA SER A 169 23.15 0.48 0.00
C SER A 169 21.87 1.15 0.56
N CYS A 170 21.10 0.45 1.39
CA CYS A 170 19.93 0.95 2.07
C CYS A 170 19.94 0.59 3.57
N PRO A 171 20.90 1.10 4.36
CA PRO A 171 21.19 0.58 5.70
C PRO A 171 20.01 0.69 6.66
N VAL A 172 19.19 1.75 6.55
CA VAL A 172 17.99 1.92 7.38
C VAL A 172 16.93 0.87 7.04
N ALA A 173 16.65 0.63 5.76
CA ALA A 173 15.68 -0.36 5.33
C ALA A 173 16.15 -1.78 5.69
N GLU A 174 17.43 -2.06 5.57
CA GLU A 174 18.04 -3.34 5.92
C GLU A 174 17.92 -3.62 7.42
N ASP A 175 18.28 -2.68 8.30
CA ASP A 175 18.12 -2.81 9.75
C ASP A 175 16.65 -2.97 10.16
N LEU A 176 15.78 -2.06 9.71
CA LEU A 176 14.39 -2.05 10.14
C LEU A 176 13.62 -3.30 9.68
N SER A 177 13.90 -3.83 8.50
CA SER A 177 13.26 -5.03 7.99
C SER A 177 13.50 -6.27 8.85
N GLU A 178 14.67 -6.38 9.48
CA GLU A 178 15.00 -7.48 10.37
C GLU A 178 14.26 -7.41 11.70
N ARG A 179 13.90 -6.22 12.14
CA ARG A 179 13.33 -5.95 13.47
C ARG A 179 11.83 -5.69 13.46
N LEU A 180 11.25 -5.41 12.30
CA LEU A 180 9.84 -5.08 12.16
C LEU A 180 8.96 -6.33 12.24
N LEU A 181 7.87 -6.22 13.02
CA LEU A 181 6.80 -7.21 13.15
C LEU A 181 5.46 -6.52 12.94
N ARG A 182 4.59 -7.11 12.12
CA ARG A 182 3.19 -6.67 11.93
C ARG A 182 2.24 -7.52 12.77
N LEU A 183 1.25 -6.83 13.32
CA LEU A 183 0.12 -7.40 14.05
C LEU A 183 -1.17 -7.33 13.24
#